data_90a26694ed722727971220f12c6ca717
#
_entry.id   90a26694ed722727971220f12c6ca717
#
_cell.length_a   1.000
_cell.length_b   1.000
_cell.length_c   1.000
_cell.angle_alpha   90.00
_cell.angle_beta   90.00
_cell.angle_gamma   90.00
#
_symmetry.space_group_name_H-M   'P 1'
#
loop_
_entity.id
_entity.type
_entity.pdbx_description
1 polymer ?
#
loop_
_entity_poly.entity_id
_entity_poly.type
_entity_poly.pdbx_seq_one_letter_code
_entity_poly.pdbx_strand_id
1 'polypeptide(L)'
;MKKLIMIVALAVMMPILGYAADKQAVLVIPANEVQDLELTATMNALVSAGIKVKLAAPSLASVKGMLGGSYSPDVAIADIDVQHTDLIAVIGGNGSIQLWENKPLISKTQVLAAQGKIVAAICAAPGVLANAGLLKGIPATSFPYEPIIKLLKDKGAQYIDQSVVVSGKIVTANGPDASVPFGKQLAKMLE
;
A
#
# COMPACT_ATOMS: atom_id res chain seq x y z
N MET A 1 74.78 6.25 3.68
CA MET A 1 73.56 7.05 3.91
C MET A 1 72.40 6.44 3.10
N LYS A 2 71.50 5.63 3.78
CA LYS A 2 70.38 4.98 3.12
C LYS A 2 69.15 5.91 3.19
N LYS A 3 68.67 6.37 2.03
CA LYS A 3 67.44 7.19 1.94
C LYS A 3 66.23 6.27 2.09
N LEU A 4 65.46 6.48 3.15
CA LEU A 4 64.19 5.82 3.40
C LEU A 4 63.11 6.53 2.57
N ILE A 5 62.58 5.87 1.56
CA ILE A 5 61.45 6.38 0.75
C ILE A 5 60.15 5.97 1.48
N MET A 6 59.48 6.96 2.05
CA MET A 6 58.18 6.77 2.71
C MET A 6 57.09 6.83 1.64
N ILE A 7 56.49 5.68 1.30
CA ILE A 7 55.37 5.61 0.38
C ILE A 7 54.11 5.94 1.21
N VAL A 8 53.53 7.12 1.00
CA VAL A 8 52.24 7.50 1.55
C VAL A 8 51.16 6.88 0.67
N ALA A 9 50.50 5.83 1.15
CA ALA A 9 49.38 5.26 0.48
C ALA A 9 48.15 6.18 0.69
N LEU A 10 47.77 6.90 -0.37
CA LEU A 10 46.52 7.69 -0.38
C LEU A 10 45.35 6.74 -0.53
N ALA A 11 44.67 6.43 0.57
CA ALA A 11 43.43 5.67 0.54
C ALA A 11 42.34 6.54 -0.10
N VAL A 12 42.00 6.25 -1.35
CA VAL A 12 40.84 6.84 -2.02
C VAL A 12 39.60 6.25 -1.41
N MET A 13 38.97 7.03 -0.56
CA MET A 13 37.66 6.70 0.03
C MET A 13 36.62 6.90 -1.06
N MET A 14 36.31 5.84 -1.83
CA MET A 14 35.17 5.83 -2.75
C MET A 14 33.90 6.00 -1.91
N PRO A 15 33.01 6.98 -2.24
CA PRO A 15 31.71 7.02 -1.63
C PRO A 15 31.01 5.71 -2.00
N ILE A 16 30.63 4.92 -0.99
CA ILE A 16 29.68 3.84 -1.16
C ILE A 16 28.38 4.54 -1.57
N LEU A 17 28.06 4.55 -2.89
CA LEU A 17 26.69 4.83 -3.32
C LEU A 17 25.83 3.80 -2.61
N GLY A 18 25.15 4.26 -1.57
CA GLY A 18 24.13 3.44 -0.91
C GLY A 18 23.12 3.06 -1.98
N TYR A 19 23.11 1.80 -2.36
CA TYR A 19 22.01 1.24 -3.14
C TYR A 19 20.76 1.47 -2.28
N ALA A 20 19.95 2.45 -2.65
CA ALA A 20 18.62 2.59 -2.07
C ALA A 20 17.95 1.22 -2.27
N ALA A 21 17.64 0.53 -1.18
CA ALA A 21 17.01 -0.78 -1.27
C ALA A 21 15.76 -0.63 -2.15
N ASP A 22 15.67 -1.43 -3.21
CA ASP A 22 14.55 -1.42 -4.15
C ASP A 22 13.24 -1.59 -3.38
N LYS A 23 12.53 -0.49 -3.15
CA LYS A 23 11.26 -0.51 -2.43
C LYS A 23 10.21 -1.27 -3.22
N GLN A 24 9.45 -2.12 -2.55
CA GLN A 24 8.38 -2.89 -3.15
C GLN A 24 7.02 -2.57 -2.52
N ALA A 25 6.05 -2.25 -3.37
CA ALA A 25 4.66 -2.07 -3.01
C ALA A 25 3.82 -3.22 -3.58
N VAL A 26 2.84 -3.67 -2.80
CA VAL A 26 1.81 -4.59 -3.25
C VAL A 26 0.46 -3.87 -3.26
N LEU A 27 -0.15 -3.75 -4.45
CA LEU A 27 -1.51 -3.24 -4.60
C LEU A 27 -2.46 -4.43 -4.66
N VAL A 28 -3.33 -4.53 -3.67
CA VAL A 28 -4.33 -5.60 -3.58
C VAL A 28 -5.61 -5.15 -4.27
N ILE A 29 -6.07 -5.93 -5.22
CA ILE A 29 -7.32 -5.69 -5.95
C ILE A 29 -8.33 -6.82 -5.67
N PRO A 30 -9.65 -6.54 -5.72
CA PRO A 30 -10.68 -7.58 -5.58
C PRO A 30 -10.67 -8.56 -6.77
N ALA A 31 -11.46 -9.61 -6.69
CA ALA A 31 -11.59 -10.58 -7.79
C ALA A 31 -12.31 -10.03 -9.04
N ASN A 32 -13.07 -8.95 -8.86
CA ASN A 32 -13.82 -8.25 -9.92
C ASN A 32 -14.12 -6.81 -9.49
N GLU A 33 -14.59 -5.99 -10.42
CA GLU A 33 -15.09 -4.62 -10.16
C GLU A 33 -14.13 -3.76 -9.33
N VAL A 34 -12.80 -3.84 -9.63
CA VAL A 34 -11.82 -2.91 -9.07
C VAL A 34 -12.07 -1.51 -9.63
N GLN A 35 -11.86 -0.47 -8.81
CA GLN A 35 -11.96 0.91 -9.27
C GLN A 35 -10.69 1.29 -10.06
N ASP A 36 -10.85 1.45 -11.38
CA ASP A 36 -9.74 1.64 -12.34
C ASP A 36 -8.92 2.90 -12.05
N LEU A 37 -9.57 4.03 -11.71
CA LEU A 37 -8.87 5.28 -11.44
C LEU A 37 -8.01 5.18 -10.17
N GLU A 38 -8.52 4.52 -9.13
CA GLU A 38 -7.78 4.32 -7.89
C GLU A 38 -6.53 3.46 -8.11
N LEU A 39 -6.70 2.36 -8.84
CA LEU A 39 -5.60 1.46 -9.17
C LEU A 39 -4.55 2.16 -10.02
N THR A 40 -4.96 2.77 -11.14
CA THR A 40 -4.02 3.34 -12.10
C THR A 40 -3.30 4.57 -11.54
N ALA A 41 -3.98 5.46 -10.82
CA ALA A 41 -3.36 6.62 -10.19
C ALA A 41 -2.36 6.23 -9.10
N THR A 42 -2.73 5.25 -8.26
CA THR A 42 -1.82 4.75 -7.20
C THR A 42 -0.59 4.07 -7.80
N MET A 43 -0.79 3.18 -8.78
CA MET A 43 0.30 2.49 -9.48
C MET A 43 1.24 3.48 -10.15
N ASN A 44 0.71 4.45 -10.91
CA ASN A 44 1.51 5.44 -11.62
C ASN A 44 2.34 6.30 -10.67
N ALA A 45 1.78 6.71 -9.52
CA ALA A 45 2.51 7.49 -8.53
C ALA A 45 3.69 6.71 -7.95
N LEU A 46 3.49 5.43 -7.61
CA LEU A 46 4.54 4.56 -7.05
C LEU A 46 5.63 4.25 -8.10
N VAL A 47 5.24 3.86 -9.31
CA VAL A 47 6.19 3.57 -10.40
C VAL A 47 7.00 4.81 -10.78
N SER A 48 6.37 6.00 -10.84
CA SER A 48 7.07 7.26 -11.12
C SER A 48 8.10 7.64 -10.05
N ALA A 49 7.91 7.16 -8.82
CA ALA A 49 8.88 7.30 -7.72
C ALA A 49 9.94 6.17 -7.68
N GLY A 50 9.99 5.31 -8.71
CA GLY A 50 10.97 4.22 -8.80
C GLY A 50 10.64 3.00 -7.93
N ILE A 51 9.43 2.90 -7.40
CA ILE A 51 9.00 1.83 -6.53
C ILE A 51 8.53 0.65 -7.37
N LYS A 52 8.98 -0.57 -7.07
CA LYS A 52 8.51 -1.79 -7.70
C LYS A 52 7.09 -2.09 -7.22
N VAL A 53 6.15 -2.28 -8.15
CA VAL A 53 4.75 -2.56 -7.84
C VAL A 53 4.39 -3.96 -8.30
N LYS A 54 3.72 -4.72 -7.43
CA LYS A 54 3.06 -5.98 -7.75
C LYS A 54 1.56 -5.87 -7.51
N LEU A 55 0.77 -6.47 -8.38
CA LEU A 55 -0.66 -6.65 -8.18
C LEU A 55 -0.93 -7.98 -7.47
N ALA A 56 -1.76 -7.93 -6.43
CA ALA A 56 -2.24 -9.12 -5.75
C ALA A 56 -3.77 -9.18 -5.80
N ALA A 57 -4.33 -10.38 -5.97
CA ALA A 57 -5.77 -10.61 -5.94
C ALA A 57 -6.08 -11.94 -5.24
N PRO A 58 -7.35 -12.29 -4.97
CA PRO A 58 -7.71 -13.59 -4.41
C PRO A 58 -7.21 -14.80 -5.20
N SER A 59 -7.03 -14.63 -6.51
CA SER A 59 -6.44 -15.63 -7.43
C SER A 59 -5.69 -14.93 -8.55
N LEU A 60 -5.01 -15.70 -9.42
CA LEU A 60 -4.30 -15.18 -10.60
C LEU A 60 -5.22 -14.98 -11.82
N ALA A 61 -6.52 -15.16 -11.67
CA ALA A 61 -7.48 -14.87 -12.74
C ALA A 61 -7.49 -13.37 -13.08
N SER A 62 -7.69 -13.05 -14.36
CA SER A 62 -7.81 -11.66 -14.79
C SER A 62 -8.99 -10.97 -14.11
N VAL A 63 -8.76 -9.78 -13.60
CA VAL A 63 -9.73 -8.93 -12.88
C VAL A 63 -10.28 -7.87 -13.82
N LYS A 64 -11.61 -7.72 -13.86
CA LYS A 64 -12.27 -6.64 -14.60
C LYS A 64 -12.46 -5.42 -13.71
N GLY A 65 -12.15 -4.26 -14.29
CA GLY A 65 -12.41 -2.97 -13.66
C GLY A 65 -13.83 -2.49 -13.90
N MET A 66 -14.30 -1.58 -13.05
CA MET A 66 -15.61 -0.93 -13.15
C MET A 66 -15.75 -0.06 -14.40
N LEU A 67 -14.64 0.47 -14.91
CA LEU A 67 -14.59 1.32 -16.11
C LEU A 67 -14.07 0.58 -17.35
N GLY A 68 -14.02 -0.75 -17.29
CA GLY A 68 -13.66 -1.60 -18.43
C GLY A 68 -12.21 -2.02 -18.51
N GLY A 69 -11.37 -1.65 -17.54
CA GLY A 69 -10.01 -2.13 -17.42
C GLY A 69 -9.94 -3.67 -17.26
N SER A 70 -8.79 -4.24 -17.57
CA SER A 70 -8.50 -5.67 -17.38
C SER A 70 -7.10 -5.81 -16.81
N TYR A 71 -7.00 -6.43 -15.66
CA TYR A 71 -5.78 -6.48 -14.85
C TYR A 71 -5.40 -7.92 -14.55
N SER A 72 -4.13 -8.25 -14.74
CA SER A 72 -3.58 -9.57 -14.43
C SER A 72 -2.79 -9.50 -13.12
N PRO A 73 -3.23 -10.16 -12.05
CA PRO A 73 -2.48 -10.20 -10.80
C PRO A 73 -1.14 -10.94 -10.98
N ASP A 74 -0.09 -10.44 -10.32
CA ASP A 74 1.23 -11.06 -10.28
C ASP A 74 1.30 -12.18 -9.24
N VAL A 75 0.49 -12.08 -8.17
CA VAL A 75 0.54 -12.98 -7.02
C VAL A 75 -0.84 -13.14 -6.38
N ALA A 76 -1.13 -14.32 -5.83
CA ALA A 76 -2.32 -14.49 -5.01
C ALA A 76 -2.11 -13.82 -3.63
N ILE A 77 -3.20 -13.31 -3.01
CA ILE A 77 -3.13 -12.67 -1.67
C ILE A 77 -2.45 -13.58 -0.64
N ALA A 78 -2.73 -14.89 -0.70
CA ALA A 78 -2.13 -15.86 0.22
C ALA A 78 -0.60 -15.91 0.12
N ASP A 79 -0.06 -15.65 -1.08
CA ASP A 79 1.35 -15.81 -1.42
C ASP A 79 2.14 -14.48 -1.37
N ILE A 80 1.53 -13.38 -0.89
CA ILE A 80 2.23 -12.10 -0.69
C ILE A 80 3.43 -12.32 0.24
N ASP A 81 4.62 -11.97 -0.23
CA ASP A 81 5.86 -12.01 0.54
C ASP A 81 5.98 -10.77 1.44
N VAL A 82 5.60 -10.91 2.70
CA VAL A 82 5.64 -9.82 3.69
C VAL A 82 7.05 -9.40 4.08
N GLN A 83 8.07 -10.24 3.85
CA GLN A 83 9.46 -9.90 4.18
C GLN A 83 10.03 -8.87 3.19
N HIS A 84 9.65 -8.97 1.94
CA HIS A 84 10.11 -8.07 0.86
C HIS A 84 9.05 -7.05 0.43
N THR A 85 8.03 -6.80 1.26
CA THR A 85 7.00 -5.78 1.00
C THR A 85 7.19 -4.61 1.95
N ASP A 86 7.34 -3.39 1.41
CA ASP A 86 7.46 -2.15 2.17
C ASP A 86 6.12 -1.43 2.34
N LEU A 87 5.19 -1.68 1.42
CA LEU A 87 3.85 -1.11 1.40
C LEU A 87 2.84 -2.12 0.88
N ILE A 88 1.71 -2.23 1.57
CA ILE A 88 0.50 -2.87 1.04
C ILE A 88 -0.63 -1.84 0.97
N ALA A 89 -1.27 -1.71 -0.20
CA ALA A 89 -2.42 -0.84 -0.37
C ALA A 89 -3.59 -1.63 -0.97
N VAL A 90 -4.73 -1.60 -0.30
CA VAL A 90 -5.97 -2.25 -0.77
C VAL A 90 -6.78 -1.24 -1.58
N ILE A 91 -6.99 -1.56 -2.84
CA ILE A 91 -7.72 -0.73 -3.81
C ILE A 91 -9.22 -0.99 -3.69
N GLY A 92 -10.00 0.05 -3.89
CA GLY A 92 -11.46 -0.02 -3.81
C GLY A 92 -12.13 -0.57 -5.05
N GLY A 93 -13.36 -0.18 -5.20
CA GLY A 93 -14.33 -0.71 -6.17
C GLY A 93 -15.40 -1.55 -5.48
N ASN A 94 -16.47 -1.87 -6.19
CA ASN A 94 -17.59 -2.64 -5.62
C ASN A 94 -17.15 -4.02 -5.11
N GLY A 95 -16.21 -4.66 -5.81
CA GLY A 95 -15.68 -5.96 -5.43
C GLY A 95 -14.85 -5.94 -4.13
N SER A 96 -14.34 -4.79 -3.70
CA SER A 96 -13.47 -4.70 -2.51
C SER A 96 -14.18 -5.02 -1.20
N ILE A 97 -15.52 -4.95 -1.15
CA ILE A 97 -16.33 -5.36 0.01
C ILE A 97 -16.12 -6.85 0.31
N GLN A 98 -15.92 -7.68 -0.72
CA GLN A 98 -15.67 -9.12 -0.56
C GLN A 98 -14.33 -9.41 0.13
N LEU A 99 -13.41 -8.44 0.17
CA LEU A 99 -12.12 -8.56 0.83
C LEU A 99 -12.18 -8.29 2.35
N TRP A 100 -13.26 -7.69 2.86
CA TRP A 100 -13.34 -7.26 4.26
C TRP A 100 -13.09 -8.38 5.28
N GLU A 101 -13.47 -9.61 4.93
CA GLU A 101 -13.27 -10.79 5.77
C GLU A 101 -12.26 -11.78 5.20
N ASN A 102 -11.46 -11.35 4.22
CA ASN A 102 -10.41 -12.17 3.63
C ASN A 102 -9.30 -12.41 4.66
N LYS A 103 -9.33 -13.57 5.32
CA LYS A 103 -8.39 -13.90 6.41
C LYS A 103 -6.91 -13.81 6.01
N PRO A 104 -6.47 -14.34 4.84
CA PRO A 104 -5.10 -14.13 4.38
C PRO A 104 -4.73 -12.65 4.28
N LEU A 105 -5.56 -11.80 3.68
CA LEU A 105 -5.30 -10.37 3.55
C LEU A 105 -5.21 -9.67 4.90
N ILE A 106 -6.16 -9.94 5.79
CA ILE A 106 -6.16 -9.42 7.16
C ILE A 106 -4.84 -9.76 7.85
N SER A 107 -4.43 -11.04 7.81
CA SER A 107 -3.16 -11.48 8.41
C SER A 107 -1.96 -10.76 7.80
N LYS A 108 -1.89 -10.62 6.46
CA LYS A 108 -0.77 -9.92 5.79
C LYS A 108 -0.71 -8.44 6.20
N THR A 109 -1.85 -7.75 6.28
CA THR A 109 -1.88 -6.34 6.73
C THR A 109 -1.46 -6.19 8.19
N GLN A 110 -1.87 -7.11 9.07
CA GLN A 110 -1.44 -7.13 10.47
C GLN A 110 0.07 -7.34 10.62
N VAL A 111 0.65 -8.31 9.90
CA VAL A 111 2.09 -8.58 9.93
C VAL A 111 2.88 -7.37 9.46
N LEU A 112 2.50 -6.77 8.32
CA LEU A 112 3.18 -5.59 7.79
C LEU A 112 3.08 -4.39 8.74
N ALA A 113 1.91 -4.15 9.33
CA ALA A 113 1.74 -3.09 10.34
C ALA A 113 2.64 -3.32 11.57
N ALA A 114 2.71 -4.55 12.08
CA ALA A 114 3.58 -4.92 13.20
C ALA A 114 5.07 -4.74 12.88
N GLN A 115 5.47 -4.87 11.61
CA GLN A 115 6.83 -4.60 11.13
C GLN A 115 7.09 -3.10 10.87
N GLY A 116 6.13 -2.20 11.14
CA GLY A 116 6.26 -0.77 10.87
C GLY A 116 6.23 -0.41 9.38
N LYS A 117 5.76 -1.30 8.53
CA LYS A 117 5.57 -1.06 7.09
C LYS A 117 4.29 -0.25 6.84
N ILE A 118 4.18 0.31 5.64
CA ILE A 118 3.02 1.12 5.26
C ILE A 118 1.85 0.19 4.91
N VAL A 119 0.69 0.46 5.54
CA VAL A 119 -0.57 -0.24 5.25
C VAL A 119 -1.62 0.78 4.85
N ALA A 120 -2.20 0.61 3.68
CA ALA A 120 -3.11 1.61 3.12
C ALA A 120 -4.37 0.99 2.52
N ALA A 121 -5.45 1.77 2.46
CA ALA A 121 -6.69 1.38 1.81
C ALA A 121 -7.48 2.59 1.32
N ILE A 122 -8.17 2.46 0.19
CA ILE A 122 -8.95 3.54 -0.41
C ILE A 122 -10.40 3.10 -0.69
N CYS A 123 -11.34 4.02 -0.66
CA CYS A 123 -12.75 3.85 -1.04
C CYS A 123 -13.49 2.89 -0.07
N ALA A 124 -13.94 1.74 -0.56
CA ALA A 124 -14.58 0.71 0.26
C ALA A 124 -13.58 -0.21 0.97
N ALA A 125 -12.32 -0.21 0.56
CA ALA A 125 -11.30 -1.11 1.09
C ALA A 125 -10.88 -0.87 2.57
N PRO A 126 -11.02 0.32 3.20
CA PRO A 126 -10.72 0.51 4.62
C PRO A 126 -11.45 -0.45 5.56
N GLY A 127 -12.55 -1.08 5.12
CA GLY A 127 -13.20 -2.17 5.85
C GLY A 127 -12.28 -3.35 6.17
N VAL A 128 -11.30 -3.66 5.31
CA VAL A 128 -10.26 -4.68 5.56
C VAL A 128 -9.43 -4.28 6.78
N LEU A 129 -8.98 -3.03 6.82
CA LEU A 129 -8.12 -2.54 7.92
C LEU A 129 -8.89 -2.42 9.23
N ALA A 130 -10.20 -2.10 9.15
CA ALA A 130 -11.09 -2.09 10.31
C ALA A 130 -11.23 -3.50 10.90
N ASN A 131 -11.47 -4.51 10.05
CA ASN A 131 -11.55 -5.91 10.49
C ASN A 131 -10.20 -6.48 10.95
N ALA A 132 -9.09 -5.97 10.43
CA ALA A 132 -7.76 -6.28 10.93
C ALA A 132 -7.46 -5.64 12.30
N GLY A 133 -8.33 -4.77 12.83
CA GLY A 133 -8.13 -4.04 14.08
C GLY A 133 -7.15 -2.87 13.99
N LEU A 134 -6.67 -2.55 12.79
CA LEU A 134 -5.62 -1.56 12.55
C LEU A 134 -6.12 -0.11 12.65
N LEU A 135 -7.44 0.11 12.59
CA LEU A 135 -8.03 1.45 12.67
C LEU A 135 -8.55 1.80 14.08
N LYS A 136 -8.44 0.89 15.05
CA LYS A 136 -8.96 1.12 16.39
C LYS A 136 -8.26 2.30 17.07
N GLY A 137 -9.04 3.30 17.47
CA GLY A 137 -8.58 4.47 18.20
C GLY A 137 -7.84 5.53 17.37
N ILE A 138 -7.71 5.34 16.04
CA ILE A 138 -7.02 6.29 15.17
C ILE A 138 -7.96 6.93 14.14
N PRO A 139 -7.63 8.15 13.65
CA PRO A 139 -8.34 8.78 12.54
C PRO A 139 -8.26 7.94 11.26
N ALA A 140 -9.41 7.80 10.58
CA ALA A 140 -9.50 7.10 9.31
C ALA A 140 -10.67 7.63 8.46
N THR A 141 -10.57 7.47 7.15
CA THR A 141 -11.64 7.79 6.20
C THR A 141 -11.97 6.61 5.30
N SER A 142 -13.08 6.68 4.60
CA SER A 142 -13.52 5.71 3.59
C SER A 142 -14.47 6.38 2.61
N PHE A 143 -14.87 5.68 1.55
CA PHE A 143 -15.97 6.13 0.71
C PHE A 143 -17.20 6.46 1.57
N PRO A 144 -17.89 7.58 1.32
CA PRO A 144 -19.01 8.06 2.14
C PRO A 144 -20.28 7.21 1.92
N TYR A 145 -20.19 5.92 2.20
CA TYR A 145 -21.28 4.94 2.14
C TYR A 145 -21.53 4.40 3.54
N GLU A 146 -22.76 4.56 4.04
CA GLU A 146 -23.09 4.31 5.45
C GLU A 146 -22.65 2.94 5.98
N PRO A 147 -22.80 1.82 5.25
CA PRO A 147 -22.34 0.53 5.76
C PRO A 147 -20.83 0.48 6.04
N ILE A 148 -20.02 1.17 5.25
CA ILE A 148 -18.56 1.23 5.44
C ILE A 148 -18.24 2.11 6.65
N ILE A 149 -18.84 3.31 6.71
CA ILE A 149 -18.66 4.25 7.82
C ILE A 149 -19.06 3.59 9.14
N LYS A 150 -20.20 2.90 9.14
CA LYS A 150 -20.67 2.16 10.32
C LYS A 150 -19.67 1.07 10.73
N LEU A 151 -19.15 0.28 9.78
CA LEU A 151 -18.15 -0.74 10.07
C LEU A 151 -16.90 -0.12 10.72
N LEU A 152 -16.38 0.97 10.17
CA LEU A 152 -15.20 1.65 10.72
C LEU A 152 -15.45 2.08 12.18
N LYS A 153 -16.60 2.73 12.44
CA LYS A 153 -17.01 3.17 13.77
C LYS A 153 -17.20 2.00 14.74
N ASP A 154 -17.89 0.94 14.33
CA ASP A 154 -18.12 -0.26 15.13
C ASP A 154 -16.79 -0.96 15.50
N LYS A 155 -15.79 -0.88 14.64
CA LYS A 155 -14.43 -1.39 14.90
C LYS A 155 -13.53 -0.38 15.65
N GLY A 156 -14.09 0.75 16.07
CA GLY A 156 -13.43 1.73 16.93
C GLY A 156 -12.57 2.76 16.21
N ALA A 157 -12.69 2.91 14.90
CA ALA A 157 -12.02 3.99 14.16
C ALA A 157 -12.65 5.36 14.47
N GLN A 158 -11.84 6.40 14.49
CA GLN A 158 -12.30 7.79 14.52
C GLN A 158 -12.56 8.23 13.07
N TYR A 159 -13.78 8.00 12.57
CA TYR A 159 -14.11 8.36 11.19
C TYR A 159 -14.01 9.88 10.96
N ILE A 160 -13.28 10.29 9.94
CA ILE A 160 -13.14 11.69 9.51
C ILE A 160 -13.50 11.75 8.01
N ASP A 161 -14.36 12.68 7.64
CA ASP A 161 -14.71 12.96 6.25
C ASP A 161 -13.62 13.86 5.63
N GLN A 162 -12.56 13.21 5.14
CA GLN A 162 -11.43 13.84 4.44
C GLN A 162 -10.99 12.97 3.27
N SER A 163 -10.43 13.60 2.24
CA SER A 163 -9.99 12.88 1.05
C SER A 163 -8.88 11.86 1.35
N VAL A 164 -7.90 12.22 2.15
CA VAL A 164 -6.82 11.33 2.61
C VAL A 164 -6.53 11.58 4.07
N VAL A 165 -6.45 10.51 4.86
CA VAL A 165 -6.08 10.54 6.28
C VAL A 165 -4.83 9.70 6.49
N VAL A 166 -3.82 10.29 7.15
CA VAL A 166 -2.55 9.63 7.50
C VAL A 166 -2.46 9.50 9.01
N SER A 167 -2.36 8.28 9.50
CA SER A 167 -2.22 7.95 10.92
C SER A 167 -0.97 7.08 11.12
N GLY A 168 0.18 7.73 11.31
CA GLY A 168 1.48 7.05 11.36
C GLY A 168 1.81 6.36 10.02
N LYS A 169 1.88 5.05 10.03
CA LYS A 169 2.12 4.22 8.81
C LYS A 169 0.83 3.69 8.18
N ILE A 170 -0.33 4.10 8.67
CA ILE A 170 -1.63 3.73 8.10
C ILE A 170 -2.18 4.91 7.32
N VAL A 171 -2.60 4.65 6.07
CA VAL A 171 -3.18 5.66 5.17
C VAL A 171 -4.54 5.19 4.67
N THR A 172 -5.56 6.03 4.81
CA THR A 172 -6.87 5.78 4.24
C THR A 172 -7.30 6.91 3.32
N ALA A 173 -8.10 6.62 2.30
CA ALA A 173 -8.64 7.61 1.38
C ALA A 173 -10.10 7.33 1.01
N ASN A 174 -10.85 8.38 0.62
CA ASN A 174 -12.31 8.31 0.53
C ASN A 174 -12.86 7.95 -0.86
N GLY A 175 -12.03 7.66 -1.85
CA GLY A 175 -12.54 7.18 -3.14
C GLY A 175 -11.85 7.76 -4.37
N PRO A 176 -12.49 7.68 -5.56
CA PRO A 176 -11.84 7.99 -6.84
C PRO A 176 -11.24 9.40 -6.93
N ASP A 177 -11.89 10.41 -6.36
CA ASP A 177 -11.39 11.79 -6.36
C ASP A 177 -10.12 11.96 -5.52
N ALA A 178 -9.91 11.07 -4.57
CA ALA A 178 -8.71 11.02 -3.73
C ALA A 178 -7.57 10.16 -4.32
N SER A 179 -7.76 9.52 -5.49
CA SER A 179 -6.80 8.56 -6.06
C SER A 179 -5.40 9.16 -6.25
N VAL A 180 -5.33 10.36 -6.83
CA VAL A 180 -4.05 11.03 -7.10
C VAL A 180 -3.35 11.46 -5.80
N PRO A 181 -3.98 12.18 -4.86
CA PRO A 181 -3.35 12.53 -3.59
C PRO A 181 -3.00 11.29 -2.75
N PHE A 182 -3.80 10.23 -2.76
CA PHE A 182 -3.49 8.97 -2.09
C PHE A 182 -2.21 8.34 -2.63
N GLY A 183 -2.10 8.14 -3.95
CA GLY A 183 -0.91 7.57 -4.58
C GLY A 183 0.36 8.40 -4.30
N LYS A 184 0.27 9.73 -4.42
CA LYS A 184 1.39 10.63 -4.10
C LYS A 184 1.82 10.55 -2.63
N GLN A 185 0.84 10.46 -1.71
CA GLN A 185 1.14 10.30 -0.29
C GLN A 185 1.90 9.00 0.00
N LEU A 186 1.48 7.89 -0.63
CA LEU A 186 2.15 6.59 -0.47
C LEU A 186 3.56 6.60 -1.04
N ALA A 187 3.77 7.17 -2.22
CA ALA A 187 5.09 7.32 -2.82
C ALA A 187 6.03 8.11 -1.91
N LYS A 188 5.58 9.29 -1.44
CA LYS A 188 6.35 10.14 -0.51
C LYS A 188 6.75 9.43 0.78
N MET A 189 5.94 8.51 1.29
CA MET A 189 6.25 7.78 2.54
C MET A 189 7.27 6.65 2.35
N LEU A 190 7.58 6.29 1.10
CA LEU A 190 8.59 5.28 0.74
C LEU A 190 9.94 5.90 0.34
N GLU A 191 9.98 7.21 0.04
CA GLU A 191 11.23 7.97 -0.14
C GLU A 191 12.04 8.02 1.18
#